data_80ac2403ffe1851e9a8a9cc665592a91
#
_entry.id   80ac2403ffe1851e9a8a9cc665592a91
#
_cell.length_a   1.000
_cell.length_b   1.000
_cell.length_c   1.000
_cell.angle_alpha   90.00
_cell.angle_beta   90.00
_cell.angle_gamma   90.00
#
_symmetry.space_group_name_H-M   'P 1'
#
loop_
_entity.id
_entity.type
_entity.pdbx_description
1 polymer ?
#
loop_
_entity_poly.entity_id
_entity_poly.type
_entity_poly.pdbx_seq_one_letter_code
_entity_poly.pdbx_strand_id
1 'polypeptide(L)'
;MFLVDRTSLGNQASDVFKEVKLEELMTLDEIYNIKGLDDKTIDKETRIQVATVQSMVKRILYNEGDAMPAVTDFDLIIIDEAHRGYILDKEMGDIEVLYRDQRDYQSKYRSVIEYFDAVKIALTATPALQTTEIFGQPVYKYTYREAVIEGYLVDHDAPHHLETKLSAGGIHYKSGDTVTIYDPVTGEVTNSGLLDDELDFDVENFNKQVITENFNRTVLAEIHTNH
;
A
#
# COMPACT_ATOMS: atom_id res chain seq x y z
N MET A 1 -18.04 9.39 -6.92
CA MET A 1 -16.85 8.68 -7.43
C MET A 1 -16.35 7.69 -6.38
N PHE A 2 -15.94 6.51 -6.81
CA PHE A 2 -15.26 5.51 -5.98
C PHE A 2 -13.78 5.50 -6.37
N LEU A 3 -12.93 5.92 -5.46
CA LEU A 3 -11.50 6.14 -5.70
C LEU A 3 -10.69 5.03 -5.01
N VAL A 4 -9.87 4.34 -5.77
CA VAL A 4 -9.05 3.23 -5.32
C VAL A 4 -7.57 3.49 -5.58
N ASP A 5 -6.73 2.78 -4.85
CA ASP A 5 -5.28 2.86 -5.01
C ASP A 5 -4.76 2.01 -6.19
N ARG A 6 -5.34 0.83 -6.40
CA ARG A 6 -4.87 -0.15 -7.38
C ARG A 6 -5.94 -0.52 -8.40
N THR A 7 -5.51 -0.80 -9.64
CA THR A 7 -6.38 -1.26 -10.72
C THR A 7 -7.16 -2.53 -10.35
N SER A 8 -6.54 -3.48 -9.64
CA SER A 8 -7.20 -4.70 -9.20
C SER A 8 -8.40 -4.44 -8.27
N LEU A 9 -8.26 -3.49 -7.34
CA LEU A 9 -9.35 -3.08 -6.45
C LEU A 9 -10.48 -2.38 -7.22
N GLY A 10 -10.12 -1.57 -8.19
CA GLY A 10 -11.09 -0.89 -9.06
C GLY A 10 -11.90 -1.86 -9.92
N ASN A 11 -11.26 -2.90 -10.46
CA ASN A 11 -11.96 -3.95 -11.18
C ASN A 11 -12.91 -4.73 -10.27
N GLN A 12 -12.45 -5.15 -9.08
CA GLN A 12 -13.29 -5.80 -8.09
C GLN A 12 -14.52 -4.95 -7.70
N ALA A 13 -14.33 -3.66 -7.45
CA ALA A 13 -15.42 -2.76 -7.15
C ALA A 13 -16.42 -2.66 -8.32
N SER A 14 -15.92 -2.55 -9.54
CA SER A 14 -16.75 -2.53 -10.74
C SER A 14 -17.57 -3.83 -10.91
N ASP A 15 -16.95 -4.98 -10.65
CA ASP A 15 -17.61 -6.28 -10.72
C ASP A 15 -18.70 -6.40 -9.64
N VAL A 16 -18.41 -6.00 -8.40
CA VAL A 16 -19.40 -5.98 -7.32
C VAL A 16 -20.59 -5.09 -7.67
N PHE A 17 -20.37 -3.91 -8.24
CA PHE A 17 -21.45 -3.00 -8.64
C PHE A 17 -22.35 -3.58 -9.74
N LYS A 18 -21.81 -4.48 -10.57
CA LYS A 18 -22.54 -5.17 -11.64
C LYS A 18 -23.21 -6.46 -11.20
N GLU A 19 -22.68 -7.14 -10.20
CA GLU A 19 -23.10 -8.50 -9.82
C GLU A 19 -23.97 -8.52 -8.57
N VAL A 20 -23.71 -7.64 -7.59
CA VAL A 20 -24.39 -7.68 -6.30
C VAL A 20 -25.72 -6.93 -6.38
N LYS A 21 -26.81 -7.65 -6.12
CA LYS A 21 -28.17 -7.10 -6.08
C LYS A 21 -28.41 -6.37 -4.75
N LEU A 22 -28.91 -5.16 -4.85
CA LEU A 22 -29.36 -4.38 -3.70
C LEU A 22 -30.72 -4.92 -3.23
N GLU A 23 -30.83 -5.29 -1.97
CA GLU A 23 -32.06 -5.80 -1.37
C GLU A 23 -32.69 -6.94 -2.20
N GLU A 24 -31.87 -7.79 -2.81
CA GLU A 24 -32.28 -8.90 -3.70
C GLU A 24 -33.04 -8.47 -4.97
N LEU A 25 -33.00 -7.20 -5.34
CA LEU A 25 -33.75 -6.66 -6.48
C LEU A 25 -32.85 -6.43 -7.70
N MET A 26 -32.15 -5.30 -7.73
CA MET A 26 -31.38 -4.83 -8.88
C MET A 26 -29.93 -4.57 -8.48
N THR A 27 -29.03 -4.72 -9.45
CA THR A 27 -27.63 -4.31 -9.27
C THR A 27 -27.50 -2.79 -9.41
N LEU A 28 -26.37 -2.23 -8.95
CA LEU A 28 -26.10 -0.79 -9.14
C LEU A 28 -26.00 -0.42 -10.62
N ASP A 29 -25.47 -1.32 -11.47
CA ASP A 29 -25.33 -1.10 -12.91
C ASP A 29 -26.69 -1.10 -13.64
N GLU A 30 -27.68 -1.83 -13.13
CA GLU A 30 -29.05 -1.79 -13.64
C GLU A 30 -29.79 -0.49 -13.28
N ILE A 31 -29.37 0.19 -12.20
CA ILE A 31 -30.03 1.42 -11.72
C ILE A 31 -29.31 2.67 -12.25
N TYR A 32 -27.98 2.65 -12.31
CA TYR A 32 -27.14 3.81 -12.59
C TYR A 32 -26.17 3.56 -13.74
N ASN A 33 -25.86 4.59 -14.51
CA ASN A 33 -24.77 4.54 -15.47
C ASN A 33 -23.43 4.55 -14.69
N ILE A 34 -22.69 3.45 -14.80
CA ILE A 34 -21.40 3.24 -14.14
C ILE A 34 -20.27 3.31 -15.16
N LYS A 35 -19.24 4.09 -14.86
CA LYS A 35 -17.98 4.14 -15.61
C LYS A 35 -16.87 3.47 -14.79
N GLY A 36 -16.17 2.54 -15.44
CA GLY A 36 -15.06 1.81 -14.86
C GLY A 36 -13.72 2.51 -15.08
N LEU A 37 -12.64 1.77 -14.77
CA LEU A 37 -11.26 2.28 -14.86
C LEU A 37 -10.84 2.64 -16.30
N ASP A 38 -11.34 1.92 -17.29
CA ASP A 38 -10.99 2.09 -18.71
C ASP A 38 -11.71 3.28 -19.37
N ASP A 39 -12.75 3.79 -18.74
CA ASP A 39 -13.54 4.91 -19.24
C ASP A 39 -12.81 6.23 -19.00
N LYS A 40 -12.30 6.84 -20.05
CA LYS A 40 -11.53 8.10 -19.98
C LYS A 40 -12.38 9.35 -19.86
N THR A 41 -13.65 9.27 -20.26
CA THR A 41 -14.56 10.41 -20.28
C THR A 41 -15.77 10.16 -19.38
N ILE A 42 -16.18 11.21 -18.69
CA ILE A 42 -17.41 11.22 -17.89
C ILE A 42 -18.47 11.92 -18.73
N ASP A 43 -19.58 11.25 -18.98
CA ASP A 43 -20.74 11.89 -19.61
C ASP A 43 -21.71 12.39 -18.52
N LYS A 44 -22.66 13.23 -18.93
CA LYS A 44 -23.64 13.85 -18.01
C LYS A 44 -24.58 12.85 -17.32
N GLU A 45 -24.68 11.65 -17.83
CA GLU A 45 -25.54 10.58 -17.33
C GLU A 45 -24.77 9.67 -16.37
N THR A 46 -23.45 9.78 -16.30
CA THR A 46 -22.63 8.99 -15.37
C THR A 46 -22.96 9.35 -13.94
N ARG A 47 -23.38 8.37 -13.14
CA ARG A 47 -23.71 8.54 -11.72
C ARG A 47 -22.65 7.96 -10.80
N ILE A 48 -21.97 6.90 -11.26
CA ILE A 48 -20.92 6.25 -10.50
C ILE A 48 -19.70 6.15 -11.42
N GLN A 49 -18.56 6.61 -10.94
CA GLN A 49 -17.28 6.40 -11.59
C GLN A 49 -16.32 5.71 -10.62
N VAL A 50 -15.71 4.62 -11.07
CA VAL A 50 -14.57 3.98 -10.43
C VAL A 50 -13.29 4.52 -11.08
N ALA A 51 -12.37 5.02 -10.28
CA ALA A 51 -11.13 5.58 -10.77
C ALA A 51 -9.96 5.26 -9.83
N THR A 52 -8.74 5.23 -10.35
CA THR A 52 -7.55 5.22 -9.51
C THR A 52 -7.10 6.65 -9.21
N VAL A 53 -6.43 6.83 -8.06
CA VAL A 53 -5.81 8.12 -7.72
C VAL A 53 -4.87 8.58 -8.83
N GLN A 54 -4.08 7.68 -9.39
CA GLN A 54 -3.12 7.96 -10.45
C GLN A 54 -3.80 8.45 -11.74
N SER A 55 -4.95 7.86 -12.10
CA SER A 55 -5.71 8.33 -13.26
C SER A 55 -6.26 9.74 -13.03
N MET A 56 -6.70 10.05 -11.80
CA MET A 56 -7.16 11.39 -11.45
C MET A 56 -6.02 12.40 -11.40
N VAL A 57 -4.84 12.04 -10.89
CA VAL A 57 -3.64 12.89 -10.98
C VAL A 57 -3.33 13.25 -12.43
N LYS A 58 -3.37 12.27 -13.35
CA LYS A 58 -3.15 12.53 -14.78
C LYS A 58 -4.19 13.47 -15.34
N ARG A 59 -5.47 13.27 -15.03
CA ARG A 59 -6.57 14.09 -15.56
C ARG A 59 -6.56 15.52 -15.00
N ILE A 60 -6.34 15.67 -13.70
CA ILE A 60 -6.46 16.96 -13.00
C ILE A 60 -5.19 17.81 -13.16
N LEU A 61 -4.00 17.20 -13.04
CA LEU A 61 -2.75 17.96 -13.00
C LEU A 61 -2.01 18.01 -14.34
N TYR A 62 -2.27 17.09 -15.28
CA TYR A 62 -1.50 16.98 -16.50
C TYR A 62 -2.34 17.01 -17.78
N ASN A 63 -3.66 16.84 -17.69
CA ASN A 63 -4.51 16.94 -18.86
C ASN A 63 -5.13 18.33 -18.95
N GLU A 64 -4.97 18.92 -20.12
CA GLU A 64 -5.70 20.12 -20.55
C GLU A 64 -6.84 19.69 -21.47
N GLY A 65 -7.99 20.36 -21.38
CA GLY A 65 -9.12 20.16 -22.28
C GLY A 65 -10.26 19.29 -21.74
N ASP A 66 -11.03 18.68 -22.65
CA ASP A 66 -12.32 18.02 -22.35
C ASP A 66 -12.25 16.79 -21.42
N ALA A 67 -11.07 16.26 -21.21
CA ALA A 67 -10.87 15.10 -20.32
C ALA A 67 -10.69 15.48 -18.84
N MET A 68 -10.54 16.78 -18.53
CA MET A 68 -10.41 17.27 -17.17
C MET A 68 -11.80 17.32 -16.50
N PRO A 69 -12.02 16.62 -15.38
CA PRO A 69 -13.30 16.67 -14.69
C PRO A 69 -13.53 18.07 -14.10
N ALA A 70 -14.79 18.50 -14.07
CA ALA A 70 -15.16 19.72 -13.36
C ALA A 70 -15.15 19.50 -11.85
N VAL A 71 -14.89 20.56 -11.10
CA VAL A 71 -14.88 20.57 -9.63
C VAL A 71 -16.21 20.05 -9.03
N THR A 72 -17.30 20.22 -9.76
CA THR A 72 -18.67 19.88 -9.39
C THR A 72 -19.20 18.58 -10.00
N ASP A 73 -18.35 17.78 -10.64
CA ASP A 73 -18.82 16.55 -11.30
C ASP A 73 -19.24 15.45 -10.32
N PHE A 74 -18.81 15.55 -9.07
CA PHE A 74 -19.11 14.55 -8.03
C PHE A 74 -19.59 15.23 -6.75
N ASP A 75 -20.71 14.74 -6.20
CA ASP A 75 -21.24 15.14 -4.91
C ASP A 75 -20.62 14.34 -3.76
N LEU A 76 -20.17 13.12 -4.06
CA LEU A 76 -19.61 12.18 -3.09
C LEU A 76 -18.39 11.47 -3.68
N ILE A 77 -17.32 11.43 -2.88
CA ILE A 77 -16.12 10.65 -3.16
C ILE A 77 -15.89 9.67 -2.02
N ILE A 78 -15.90 8.38 -2.34
CA ILE A 78 -15.52 7.32 -1.41
C ILE A 78 -14.09 6.89 -1.79
N ILE A 79 -13.18 6.94 -0.82
CA ILE A 79 -11.77 6.63 -1.01
C ILE A 79 -11.46 5.35 -0.24
N ASP A 80 -11.17 4.28 -0.96
CA ASP A 80 -10.78 3.01 -0.37
C ASP A 80 -9.27 2.98 -0.12
N GLU A 81 -8.86 2.24 0.92
CA GLU A 81 -7.47 2.14 1.37
C GLU A 81 -6.80 3.52 1.54
N ALA A 82 -7.52 4.45 2.15
CA ALA A 82 -7.11 5.86 2.25
C ALA A 82 -5.74 6.08 2.90
N HIS A 83 -5.23 5.12 3.70
CA HIS A 83 -3.89 5.16 4.27
C HIS A 83 -2.79 5.03 3.21
N ARG A 84 -3.06 4.40 2.07
CA ARG A 84 -2.08 4.21 0.98
C ARG A 84 -1.75 5.48 0.22
N GLY A 85 -2.60 6.48 0.29
CA GLY A 85 -2.35 7.79 -0.31
C GLY A 85 -1.08 8.50 0.19
N TYR A 86 -0.43 7.94 1.20
CA TYR A 86 0.81 8.49 1.80
C TYR A 86 2.03 7.64 1.57
N ILE A 87 1.87 6.43 1.06
CA ILE A 87 2.97 5.48 0.87
C ILE A 87 3.15 5.26 -0.63
N LEU A 88 4.26 5.74 -1.17
CA LEU A 88 4.68 5.40 -2.51
C LEU A 88 5.11 3.93 -2.50
N ASP A 89 4.21 3.07 -3.00
CA ASP A 89 4.46 1.64 -3.07
C ASP A 89 5.35 1.35 -4.28
N LYS A 90 6.53 0.81 -4.05
CA LYS A 90 7.49 0.46 -5.11
C LYS A 90 7.00 -0.67 -6.03
N GLU A 91 5.97 -1.41 -5.60
CA GLU A 91 5.36 -2.45 -6.44
C GLU A 91 4.47 -1.88 -7.57
N MET A 92 4.28 -0.57 -7.62
CA MET A 92 3.37 0.07 -8.56
C MET A 92 3.96 0.32 -9.98
N GLY A 93 5.01 -0.37 -10.38
CA GLY A 93 5.50 -0.39 -11.78
C GLY A 93 5.68 1.01 -12.40
N ASP A 94 5.03 1.28 -13.55
CA ASP A 94 5.16 2.51 -14.34
C ASP A 94 4.84 3.84 -13.61
N ILE A 95 4.49 3.79 -12.32
CA ILE A 95 4.14 4.95 -11.50
C ILE A 95 5.39 5.71 -11.04
N GLU A 96 6.55 5.08 -10.95
CA GLU A 96 7.80 5.75 -10.58
C GLU A 96 8.12 6.95 -11.50
N VAL A 97 7.67 6.90 -12.76
CA VAL A 97 7.85 8.00 -13.72
C VAL A 97 6.95 9.19 -13.41
N LEU A 98 5.84 8.98 -12.70
CA LEU A 98 4.86 10.03 -12.41
C LEU A 98 5.20 10.84 -11.15
N TYR A 99 5.96 10.25 -10.23
CA TYR A 99 6.27 10.84 -8.92
C TYR A 99 7.77 10.90 -8.70
N ARG A 100 8.25 12.04 -8.24
CA ARG A 100 9.68 12.26 -7.94
C ARG A 100 10.12 11.55 -6.66
N ASP A 101 9.27 11.63 -5.63
CA ASP A 101 9.51 11.06 -4.32
C ASP A 101 8.18 10.91 -3.54
N GLN A 102 8.27 10.43 -2.30
CA GLN A 102 7.13 10.25 -1.41
C GLN A 102 6.36 11.54 -1.13
N ARG A 103 7.03 12.69 -1.03
CA ARG A 103 6.38 13.99 -0.76
C ARG A 103 5.62 14.48 -1.97
N ASP A 104 6.17 14.29 -3.17
CA ASP A 104 5.49 14.63 -4.43
C ASP A 104 4.23 13.77 -4.61
N TYR A 105 4.30 12.48 -4.28
CA TYR A 105 3.13 11.60 -4.27
C TYR A 105 2.05 12.08 -3.31
N GLN A 106 2.40 12.35 -2.06
CA GLN A 106 1.47 12.86 -1.04
C GLN A 106 0.81 14.18 -1.47
N SER A 107 1.60 15.09 -2.02
CA SER A 107 1.11 16.37 -2.52
C SER A 107 0.09 16.20 -3.64
N LYS A 108 0.37 15.33 -4.61
CA LYS A 108 -0.53 15.04 -5.73
C LYS A 108 -1.80 14.31 -5.30
N TYR A 109 -1.68 13.35 -4.38
CA TYR A 109 -2.83 12.69 -3.78
C TYR A 109 -3.76 13.69 -3.09
N ARG A 110 -3.19 14.56 -2.26
CA ARG A 110 -3.93 15.62 -1.57
C ARG A 110 -4.61 16.55 -2.58
N SER A 111 -3.91 16.97 -3.63
CA SER A 111 -4.46 17.82 -4.69
C SER A 111 -5.67 17.18 -5.37
N VAL A 112 -5.68 15.87 -5.61
CA VAL A 112 -6.84 15.16 -6.17
C VAL A 112 -8.01 15.16 -5.18
N ILE A 113 -7.74 14.88 -3.91
CA ILE A 113 -8.80 14.85 -2.89
C ILE A 113 -9.42 16.23 -2.68
N GLU A 114 -8.60 17.29 -2.65
CA GLU A 114 -9.05 18.66 -2.43
C GLU A 114 -9.67 19.32 -3.67
N TYR A 115 -9.42 18.76 -4.87
CA TYR A 115 -9.88 19.33 -6.13
C TYR A 115 -11.41 19.42 -6.23
N PHE A 116 -12.13 18.40 -5.78
CA PHE A 116 -13.58 18.32 -5.93
C PHE A 116 -14.31 18.96 -4.74
N ASP A 117 -15.35 19.73 -5.04
CA ASP A 117 -16.31 20.24 -4.06
C ASP A 117 -17.34 19.15 -3.74
N ALA A 118 -16.93 18.14 -2.98
CA ALA A 118 -17.69 16.93 -2.70
C ALA A 118 -17.55 16.51 -1.23
N VAL A 119 -18.52 15.78 -0.73
CA VAL A 119 -18.40 15.04 0.53
C VAL A 119 -17.38 13.91 0.32
N LYS A 120 -16.45 13.74 1.26
CA LYS A 120 -15.38 12.75 1.19
C LYS A 120 -15.51 11.74 2.32
N ILE A 121 -15.57 10.45 1.98
CA ILE A 121 -15.58 9.35 2.94
C ILE A 121 -14.32 8.50 2.70
N ALA A 122 -13.48 8.42 3.71
CA ALA A 122 -12.27 7.61 3.68
C ALA A 122 -12.50 6.28 4.41
N LEU A 123 -12.16 5.17 3.75
CA LEU A 123 -12.20 3.83 4.30
C LEU A 123 -10.76 3.33 4.48
N THR A 124 -10.44 2.78 5.63
CA THR A 124 -9.13 2.18 5.89
C THR A 124 -9.17 1.22 7.07
N ALA A 125 -8.47 0.10 6.95
CA ALA A 125 -8.25 -0.82 8.06
C ALA A 125 -7.10 -0.36 8.99
N THR A 126 -6.20 0.48 8.50
CA THR A 126 -4.96 0.90 9.19
C THR A 126 -4.81 2.42 9.15
N PRO A 127 -5.58 3.17 9.95
CA PRO A 127 -5.49 4.63 9.94
C PRO A 127 -4.12 5.09 10.44
N ALA A 128 -3.42 5.85 9.61
CA ALA A 128 -2.18 6.52 9.96
C ALA A 128 -2.45 7.94 10.47
N LEU A 129 -1.45 8.56 11.09
CA LEU A 129 -1.57 9.96 11.55
C LEU A 129 -1.96 10.89 10.40
N GLN A 130 -1.33 10.70 9.24
CA GLN A 130 -1.60 11.49 8.03
C GLN A 130 -3.04 11.34 7.53
N THR A 131 -3.66 10.15 7.66
CA THR A 131 -5.07 9.95 7.31
C THR A 131 -5.96 10.88 8.14
N THR A 132 -5.65 11.00 9.43
CA THR A 132 -6.35 11.90 10.34
C THR A 132 -6.13 13.39 10.00
N GLU A 133 -4.97 13.76 9.48
CA GLU A 133 -4.67 15.13 9.04
C GLU A 133 -5.50 15.57 7.83
N ILE A 134 -5.82 14.65 6.90
CA ILE A 134 -6.63 14.98 5.70
C ILE A 134 -8.12 14.82 5.96
N PHE A 135 -8.53 13.73 6.61
CA PHE A 135 -9.94 13.36 6.71
C PHE A 135 -10.55 13.65 8.09
N GLY A 136 -9.73 14.07 9.06
CA GLY A 136 -10.16 14.28 10.44
C GLY A 136 -10.24 13.00 11.26
N GLN A 137 -10.88 13.07 12.42
CA GLN A 137 -11.07 11.91 13.29
C GLN A 137 -12.09 10.93 12.68
N PRO A 138 -11.86 9.60 12.83
CA PRO A 138 -12.81 8.62 12.34
C PRO A 138 -14.19 8.80 12.97
N VAL A 139 -15.22 8.85 12.13
CA VAL A 139 -16.63 8.92 12.57
C VAL A 139 -17.17 7.56 13.00
N TYR A 140 -16.54 6.47 12.53
CA TYR A 140 -16.87 5.10 12.90
C TYR A 140 -15.57 4.29 13.00
N LYS A 141 -15.51 3.38 13.99
CA LYS A 141 -14.42 2.43 14.19
C LYS A 141 -15.03 1.08 14.50
N TYR A 142 -14.54 0.05 13.80
CA TYR A 142 -14.81 -1.34 14.08
C TYR A 142 -13.46 -2.01 14.32
N THR A 143 -13.16 -2.33 15.57
CA THR A 143 -11.83 -2.78 15.98
C THR A 143 -11.65 -4.27 15.73
N TYR A 144 -10.40 -4.70 15.59
CA TYR A 144 -10.04 -6.12 15.53
C TYR A 144 -10.66 -6.92 16.69
N ARG A 145 -10.58 -6.38 17.92
CA ARG A 145 -11.15 -7.04 19.10
C ARG A 145 -12.67 -7.23 19.02
N GLU A 146 -13.39 -6.24 18.51
CA GLU A 146 -14.83 -6.35 18.29
C GLU A 146 -15.14 -7.44 17.27
N ALA A 147 -14.41 -7.45 16.15
CA ALA A 147 -14.57 -8.44 15.09
C ALA A 147 -14.27 -9.89 15.57
N VAL A 148 -13.30 -10.07 16.45
CA VAL A 148 -13.02 -11.37 17.10
C VAL A 148 -14.15 -11.76 18.04
N ILE A 149 -14.62 -10.86 18.90
CA ILE A 149 -15.71 -11.13 19.83
C ILE A 149 -17.00 -11.52 19.10
N GLU A 150 -17.28 -10.86 17.96
CA GLU A 150 -18.44 -11.14 17.12
C GLU A 150 -18.26 -12.35 16.19
N GLY A 151 -17.07 -12.97 16.16
CA GLY A 151 -16.79 -14.17 15.39
C GLY A 151 -16.49 -13.95 13.91
N TYR A 152 -16.26 -12.70 13.47
CA TYR A 152 -15.87 -12.39 12.09
C TYR A 152 -14.38 -12.57 11.83
N LEU A 153 -13.55 -12.44 12.85
CA LEU A 153 -12.11 -12.70 12.78
C LEU A 153 -11.71 -13.75 13.80
N VAL A 154 -10.65 -14.48 13.48
CA VAL A 154 -10.01 -15.43 14.40
C VAL A 154 -9.04 -14.66 15.29
N ASP A 155 -9.04 -14.96 16.59
CA ASP A 155 -8.06 -14.42 17.49
C ASP A 155 -6.66 -14.99 17.20
N HIS A 156 -5.64 -14.29 17.60
CA HIS A 156 -4.26 -14.73 17.46
C HIS A 156 -3.53 -14.61 18.78
N ASP A 157 -2.61 -15.51 18.99
CA ASP A 157 -1.67 -15.42 20.09
C ASP A 157 -0.71 -14.23 19.91
N ALA A 158 -0.16 -13.75 21.01
CA ALA A 158 0.86 -12.72 20.95
C ALA A 158 2.05 -13.19 20.08
N PRO A 159 2.64 -12.31 19.26
CA PRO A 159 3.79 -12.68 18.45
C PRO A 159 4.90 -13.27 19.31
N HIS A 160 5.41 -14.42 18.91
CA HIS A 160 6.59 -14.99 19.55
C HIS A 160 7.82 -14.17 19.19
N HIS A 161 8.44 -13.55 20.19
CA HIS A 161 9.63 -12.72 19.98
C HIS A 161 10.90 -13.53 20.23
N LEU A 162 11.65 -13.83 19.17
CA LEU A 162 12.92 -14.51 19.25
C LEU A 162 14.06 -13.49 19.30
N GLU A 163 14.74 -13.41 20.44
CA GLU A 163 15.94 -12.60 20.61
C GLU A 163 17.19 -13.47 20.60
N THR A 164 18.14 -13.14 19.74
CA THR A 164 19.45 -13.79 19.68
C THR A 164 20.56 -12.79 19.97
N LYS A 165 21.77 -13.28 20.30
CA LYS A 165 22.91 -12.39 20.49
C LYS A 165 23.22 -11.56 19.25
N LEU A 166 23.01 -12.12 18.05
CA LEU A 166 23.20 -11.41 16.79
C LEU A 166 22.10 -10.38 16.54
N SER A 167 20.85 -10.69 16.86
CA SER A 167 19.76 -9.72 16.71
C SER A 167 19.86 -8.55 17.69
N ALA A 168 20.45 -8.75 18.86
CA ALA A 168 20.65 -7.71 19.85
C ALA A 168 21.90 -6.87 19.62
N GLY A 169 22.95 -7.45 19.02
CA GLY A 169 24.26 -6.82 18.90
C GLY A 169 24.71 -6.48 17.47
N GLY A 170 24.04 -7.05 16.46
CA GLY A 170 24.51 -6.92 15.07
C GLY A 170 25.72 -7.81 14.73
N ILE A 171 26.30 -7.56 13.57
CA ILE A 171 27.53 -8.24 13.10
C ILE A 171 28.60 -7.19 12.86
N HIS A 172 29.76 -7.37 13.48
CA HIS A 172 30.87 -6.44 13.40
C HIS A 172 32.12 -7.15 12.86
N TYR A 173 32.64 -6.64 11.76
CA TYR A 173 33.96 -7.02 11.20
C TYR A 173 34.94 -5.89 11.44
N LYS A 174 36.18 -6.25 11.80
CA LYS A 174 37.23 -5.27 12.03
C LYS A 174 38.09 -5.08 10.78
N SER A 175 38.78 -3.95 10.69
CA SER A 175 39.83 -3.78 9.73
C SER A 175 40.82 -4.95 9.83
N GLY A 176 41.17 -5.54 8.70
CA GLY A 176 41.99 -6.75 8.59
C GLY A 176 41.24 -8.08 8.62
N ASP A 177 39.91 -8.10 8.88
CA ASP A 177 39.12 -9.29 8.70
C ASP A 177 38.83 -9.57 7.22
N THR A 178 38.47 -10.82 6.91
CA THR A 178 38.03 -11.21 5.55
C THR A 178 36.53 -11.58 5.60
N VAL A 179 35.77 -11.13 4.59
CA VAL A 179 34.38 -11.50 4.41
C VAL A 179 34.19 -12.26 3.11
N THR A 180 33.26 -13.16 3.11
CA THR A 180 32.80 -13.88 1.92
C THR A 180 31.73 -13.08 1.21
N ILE A 181 31.93 -12.81 -0.08
CA ILE A 181 31.01 -12.06 -0.92
C ILE A 181 30.28 -13.08 -1.81
N TYR A 182 28.96 -13.02 -1.77
CA TYR A 182 28.06 -13.82 -2.63
C TYR A 182 27.39 -12.93 -3.67
N ASP A 183 27.54 -13.28 -4.94
CA ASP A 183 26.81 -12.63 -6.03
C ASP A 183 25.49 -13.37 -6.26
N PRO A 184 24.34 -12.75 -6.00
CA PRO A 184 23.04 -13.39 -6.16
C PRO A 184 22.64 -13.62 -7.63
N VAL A 185 23.29 -12.94 -8.59
CA VAL A 185 23.00 -13.08 -10.03
C VAL A 185 23.77 -14.26 -10.64
N THR A 186 25.08 -14.34 -10.32
CA THR A 186 25.97 -15.39 -10.87
C THR A 186 26.02 -16.63 -9.98
N GLY A 187 25.69 -16.52 -8.69
CA GLY A 187 25.89 -17.55 -7.69
C GLY A 187 27.34 -17.73 -7.27
N GLU A 188 28.23 -16.85 -7.72
CA GLU A 188 29.66 -16.94 -7.44
C GLU A 188 29.97 -16.50 -6.00
N VAL A 189 30.90 -17.21 -5.37
CA VAL A 189 31.35 -16.93 -4.01
C VAL A 189 32.84 -16.55 -4.06
N THR A 190 33.13 -15.34 -3.63
CA THR A 190 34.53 -14.80 -3.61
C THR A 190 34.87 -14.29 -2.21
N ASN A 191 36.15 -14.11 -1.92
CA ASN A 191 36.59 -13.47 -0.67
C ASN A 191 36.99 -12.03 -0.94
N SER A 192 36.64 -11.12 -0.01
CA SER A 192 36.97 -9.69 -0.11
C SER A 192 38.45 -9.36 -0.08
N GLY A 193 39.31 -10.27 0.33
CA GLY A 193 40.61 -9.91 0.86
C GLY A 193 40.53 -9.35 2.27
N LEU A 194 41.57 -8.66 2.73
CA LEU A 194 41.53 -7.98 4.03
C LEU A 194 40.71 -6.70 3.90
N LEU A 195 39.81 -6.47 4.85
CA LEU A 195 39.05 -5.23 4.92
C LEU A 195 39.95 -4.07 5.30
N ASP A 196 39.86 -2.98 4.58
CA ASP A 196 40.60 -1.74 4.90
C ASP A 196 40.00 -1.04 6.11
N ASP A 197 38.63 -1.04 6.23
CA ASP A 197 37.88 -0.41 7.28
C ASP A 197 36.99 -1.40 8.06
N GLU A 198 36.44 -0.98 9.20
CA GLU A 198 35.42 -1.72 9.95
C GLU A 198 34.11 -1.77 9.17
N LEU A 199 33.41 -2.90 9.28
CA LEU A 199 32.12 -3.11 8.58
C LEU A 199 31.08 -3.61 9.59
N ASP A 200 30.01 -2.85 9.76
CA ASP A 200 28.94 -3.11 10.69
C ASP A 200 27.63 -3.40 9.98
N PHE A 201 26.89 -4.40 10.48
CA PHE A 201 25.55 -4.74 10.01
C PHE A 201 24.60 -4.86 11.18
N ASP A 202 23.57 -4.01 11.20
CA ASP A 202 22.44 -4.13 12.10
C ASP A 202 21.48 -5.24 11.64
N VAL A 203 20.57 -5.66 12.53
CA VAL A 203 19.59 -6.71 12.24
C VAL A 203 18.75 -6.45 11.00
N GLU A 204 18.51 -5.21 10.66
CA GLU A 204 17.77 -4.79 9.46
C GLU A 204 18.49 -5.14 8.15
N ASN A 205 19.80 -5.34 8.22
CA ASN A 205 20.65 -5.72 7.09
C ASN A 205 20.72 -7.24 6.87
N PHE A 206 20.21 -8.04 7.84
CA PHE A 206 20.25 -9.49 7.77
C PHE A 206 19.37 -9.99 6.61
N ASN A 207 19.91 -10.95 5.85
CA ASN A 207 19.32 -11.50 4.63
C ASN A 207 19.07 -10.48 3.49
N LYS A 208 19.55 -9.24 3.65
CA LYS A 208 19.57 -8.22 2.59
C LYS A 208 20.99 -7.91 2.13
N GLN A 209 21.87 -7.59 3.07
CA GLN A 209 23.25 -7.21 2.83
C GLN A 209 24.24 -8.24 3.40
N VAL A 210 23.87 -8.92 4.47
CA VAL A 210 24.64 -9.98 5.10
C VAL A 210 23.78 -11.22 5.33
N ILE A 211 24.31 -12.40 4.99
CA ILE A 211 23.65 -13.69 5.20
C ILE A 211 24.41 -14.43 6.30
N THR A 212 23.69 -14.85 7.35
CA THR A 212 24.27 -15.60 8.47
C THR A 212 23.58 -16.95 8.60
N GLU A 213 24.28 -18.02 8.26
CA GLU A 213 23.75 -19.37 8.30
C GLU A 213 23.28 -19.77 9.70
N ASN A 214 24.09 -19.46 10.73
CA ASN A 214 23.75 -19.81 12.11
C ASN A 214 22.51 -19.07 12.62
N PHE A 215 22.33 -17.79 12.26
CA PHE A 215 21.15 -17.03 12.61
C PHE A 215 19.90 -17.65 11.94
N ASN A 216 19.97 -17.86 10.63
CA ASN A 216 18.87 -18.44 9.87
C ASN A 216 18.51 -19.85 10.38
N ARG A 217 19.49 -20.68 10.70
CA ARG A 217 19.27 -22.02 11.27
C ARG A 217 18.57 -21.94 12.63
N THR A 218 18.95 -21.02 13.49
CA THR A 218 18.32 -20.83 14.81
C THR A 218 16.87 -20.38 14.65
N VAL A 219 16.59 -19.41 13.76
CA VAL A 219 15.24 -18.95 13.49
C VAL A 219 14.36 -20.08 12.94
N LEU A 220 14.86 -20.84 11.97
CA LEU A 220 14.12 -21.96 11.38
C LEU A 220 13.87 -23.08 12.39
N ALA A 221 14.82 -23.39 13.26
CA ALA A 221 14.64 -24.38 14.32
C ALA A 221 13.56 -23.96 15.32
N GLU A 222 13.53 -22.68 15.68
CA GLU A 222 12.52 -22.14 16.60
C GLU A 222 11.12 -22.15 15.98
N ILE A 223 10.98 -21.78 14.71
CA ILE A 223 9.72 -21.88 13.96
C ILE A 223 9.23 -23.34 13.95
N HIS A 224 10.12 -24.30 13.69
CA HIS A 224 9.76 -25.73 13.66
C HIS A 224 9.33 -26.27 15.04
N THR A 225 9.85 -25.71 16.12
CA THR A 225 9.54 -26.19 17.48
C THR A 225 8.23 -25.63 18.00
N ASN A 226 7.80 -24.44 17.53
CA ASN A 226 6.60 -23.73 18.00
C ASN A 226 5.40 -23.85 17.04
N HIS A 227 5.53 -24.63 15.98
CA HIS A 227 4.47 -25.02 15.04
C HIS A 227 4.36 -26.54 14.92
#